data_9fbc92dafbb9959eabbb3062d3d57d93
#
_entry.id   9fbc92dafbb9959eabbb3062d3d57d93
#
_cell.length_a   1.000
_cell.length_b   1.000
_cell.length_c   1.000
_cell.angle_alpha   90.00
_cell.angle_beta   90.00
_cell.angle_gamma   90.00
#
_symmetry.space_group_name_H-M   'P 1'
#
loop_
_entity.id
_entity.type
_entity.pdbx_description
1 polymer ?
#
loop_
_entity_poly.entity_id
_entity_poly.type
_entity_poly.pdbx_seq_one_letter_code
_entity_poly.pdbx_strand_id
1 'polypeptide(L)'
;NQPGIERQNPELYQSYLASIRAYKAGNHKIMMAWFDNSQAVPFTQAQHINAIPDSVDYVVLTKPEALSSQMLQEIDEVRNQKGMKIVFQISCDDIKAAYEAQKKVFMAKSENAGKRFRDFNGFLVDSVNMQLHLVDKYNYDGVIMGFNAKLTHYLNDQEKAEAIALENVFLGISKDWKARHQNKELIMMGRPQHVADKSLLEQARYLIIPSQDEKSVSGVDYLVRKAAVEGVPTNKFIIMANNKSIDETDTKTGYWGKTLAMHGIAKFVAADHTGYTCAGMGLLNANVDYYNASFTYPNLRKVISTINPTVKE
;
A
#
# COMPACT_ATOMS: atom_id res chain seq x y z
N ASN A 1 -14.82 23.60 -25.01
CA ASN A 1 -13.88 23.36 -23.91
C ASN A 1 -13.99 24.50 -22.91
N GLN A 2 -14.74 24.28 -21.83
CA GLN A 2 -14.74 25.23 -20.72
C GLN A 2 -13.37 25.16 -20.02
N PRO A 3 -12.75 26.29 -19.67
CA PRO A 3 -11.52 26.29 -18.87
C PRO A 3 -11.76 25.62 -17.53
N GLY A 4 -10.75 24.93 -17.01
CA GLY A 4 -10.80 24.35 -15.68
C GLY A 4 -11.06 25.40 -14.60
N ILE A 5 -11.56 24.99 -13.43
CA ILE A 5 -11.88 25.89 -12.30
C ILE A 5 -10.71 26.78 -11.91
N GLU A 6 -9.50 26.28 -12.00
CA GLU A 6 -8.25 27.02 -11.72
C GLU A 6 -8.04 28.21 -12.63
N ARG A 7 -8.53 28.14 -13.89
CA ARG A 7 -8.47 29.24 -14.86
C ARG A 7 -9.67 30.17 -14.74
N GLN A 8 -10.82 29.65 -14.32
CA GLN A 8 -12.05 30.43 -14.15
C GLN A 8 -12.02 31.29 -12.90
N ASN A 9 -11.49 30.75 -11.78
CA ASN A 9 -11.37 31.46 -10.50
C ASN A 9 -10.16 30.97 -9.71
N PRO A 10 -8.96 31.54 -9.97
CA PRO A 10 -7.72 31.11 -9.32
C PRO A 10 -7.75 31.22 -7.79
N GLU A 11 -8.38 32.25 -7.24
CA GLU A 11 -8.44 32.45 -5.77
C GLU A 11 -9.31 31.37 -5.12
N LEU A 12 -10.46 31.06 -5.70
CA LEU A 12 -11.34 30.00 -5.23
C LEU A 12 -10.66 28.64 -5.29
N TYR A 13 -9.93 28.38 -6.37
CA TYR A 13 -9.16 27.14 -6.54
C TYR A 13 -8.07 27.01 -5.48
N GLN A 14 -7.33 28.07 -5.19
CA GLN A 14 -6.29 28.07 -4.14
C GLN A 14 -6.90 27.85 -2.76
N SER A 15 -8.06 28.44 -2.47
CA SER A 15 -8.81 28.21 -1.23
C SER A 15 -9.27 26.78 -1.10
N TYR A 16 -9.74 26.18 -2.19
CA TYR A 16 -10.10 24.76 -2.24
C TYR A 16 -8.90 23.86 -1.94
N LEU A 17 -7.76 24.08 -2.58
CA LEU A 17 -6.54 23.31 -2.33
C LEU A 17 -6.07 23.44 -0.87
N ALA A 18 -6.16 24.64 -0.30
CA ALA A 18 -5.85 24.85 1.10
C ALA A 18 -6.78 24.06 2.02
N SER A 19 -8.07 23.96 1.68
CA SER A 19 -9.03 23.16 2.45
C SER A 19 -8.71 21.66 2.37
N ILE A 20 -8.27 21.16 1.22
CA ILE A 20 -7.83 19.78 1.05
C ILE A 20 -6.60 19.49 1.92
N ARG A 21 -5.61 20.37 1.91
CA ARG A 21 -4.42 20.22 2.75
C ARG A 21 -4.78 20.25 4.25
N ALA A 22 -5.69 21.13 4.66
CA ALA A 22 -6.16 21.22 6.05
C ALA A 22 -6.91 19.93 6.46
N TYR A 23 -7.75 19.41 5.59
CA TYR A 23 -8.42 18.11 5.80
C TYR A 23 -7.42 16.99 6.06
N LYS A 24 -6.37 16.89 5.24
CA LYS A 24 -5.35 15.84 5.37
C LYS A 24 -4.47 16.00 6.61
N ALA A 25 -4.25 17.23 7.07
CA ALA A 25 -3.54 17.50 8.29
C ALA A 25 -4.39 17.22 9.55
N GLY A 26 -5.71 17.21 9.41
CA GLY A 26 -6.65 16.94 10.47
C GLY A 26 -6.89 15.45 10.72
N ASN A 27 -7.68 15.17 11.75
CA ASN A 27 -8.06 13.79 12.08
C ASN A 27 -9.13 13.28 11.12
N HIS A 28 -8.82 12.20 10.40
CA HIS A 28 -9.72 11.56 9.45
C HIS A 28 -9.27 10.13 9.22
N LYS A 29 -10.15 9.31 8.62
CA LYS A 29 -9.77 7.96 8.17
C LYS A 29 -8.97 8.05 6.88
N ILE A 30 -7.86 7.32 6.85
CA ILE A 30 -6.88 7.36 5.76
C ILE A 30 -7.37 6.54 4.56
N MET A 31 -7.15 7.09 3.35
CA MET A 31 -7.37 6.38 2.10
C MET A 31 -6.05 6.18 1.36
N MET A 32 -5.69 4.93 1.10
CA MET A 32 -4.54 4.55 0.29
C MET A 32 -5.01 3.96 -1.03
N ALA A 33 -4.43 4.40 -2.14
CA ALA A 33 -4.75 3.90 -3.48
C ALA A 33 -3.51 3.30 -4.14
N TRP A 34 -3.55 2.01 -4.46
CA TRP A 34 -2.51 1.36 -5.27
C TRP A 34 -2.74 1.72 -6.73
N PHE A 35 -1.76 2.36 -7.31
CA PHE A 35 -1.83 2.97 -8.63
C PHE A 35 -0.79 2.34 -9.55
N ASP A 36 -1.24 1.79 -10.67
CA ASP A 36 -0.37 1.24 -11.71
C ASP A 36 0.22 2.37 -12.57
N ASN A 37 1.50 2.63 -12.38
CA ASN A 37 2.29 3.60 -13.13
C ASN A 37 3.23 2.93 -14.15
N SER A 38 2.84 1.78 -14.70
CA SER A 38 3.69 1.03 -15.64
C SER A 38 3.94 1.76 -16.96
N GLN A 39 3.12 2.75 -17.32
CA GLN A 39 3.32 3.57 -18.51
C GLN A 39 4.25 4.75 -18.17
N ALA A 40 5.45 4.75 -18.74
CA ALA A 40 6.45 5.80 -18.51
C ALA A 40 5.96 7.19 -18.91
N VAL A 41 5.20 7.27 -20.02
CA VAL A 41 4.52 8.48 -20.47
C VAL A 41 3.01 8.21 -20.48
N PRO A 42 2.24 8.83 -19.56
CA PRO A 42 0.80 8.66 -19.54
C PRO A 42 0.16 9.21 -20.81
N PHE A 43 -0.66 8.41 -21.49
CA PHE A 43 -1.40 8.83 -22.68
C PHE A 43 -2.92 8.77 -22.50
N THR A 44 -3.40 8.30 -21.36
CA THR A 44 -4.81 8.42 -20.96
C THR A 44 -4.90 9.06 -19.57
N GLN A 45 -6.03 9.67 -19.26
CA GLN A 45 -6.25 10.31 -17.96
C GLN A 45 -6.14 9.31 -16.80
N ALA A 46 -6.54 8.05 -17.00
CA ALA A 46 -6.42 7.00 -16.00
C ALA A 46 -4.98 6.71 -15.55
N GLN A 47 -4.00 7.11 -16.34
CA GLN A 47 -2.57 6.89 -16.08
C GLN A 47 -1.91 8.07 -15.38
N HIS A 48 -2.63 9.18 -15.18
CA HIS A 48 -2.13 10.37 -14.51
C HIS A 48 -2.37 10.33 -13.00
N ILE A 49 -1.31 10.54 -12.22
CA ILE A 49 -1.37 10.61 -10.76
C ILE A 49 -2.26 11.79 -10.31
N ASN A 50 -2.20 12.91 -11.03
CA ASN A 50 -2.99 14.11 -10.71
C ASN A 50 -4.48 13.96 -11.01
N ALA A 51 -4.91 12.88 -11.67
CA ALA A 51 -6.32 12.56 -11.89
C ALA A 51 -6.95 11.78 -10.73
N ILE A 52 -6.14 11.28 -9.78
CA ILE A 52 -6.62 10.59 -8.59
C ILE A 52 -7.44 11.54 -7.73
N PRO A 53 -8.55 11.09 -7.11
CA PRO A 53 -9.38 11.94 -6.24
C PRO A 53 -8.56 12.69 -5.19
N ASP A 54 -8.83 13.96 -5.01
CA ASP A 54 -8.04 14.87 -4.16
C ASP A 54 -7.96 14.44 -2.70
N SER A 55 -8.97 13.74 -2.20
CA SER A 55 -9.04 13.27 -0.82
C SER A 55 -8.28 11.97 -0.55
N VAL A 56 -7.62 11.38 -1.54
CA VAL A 56 -6.71 10.25 -1.33
C VAL A 56 -5.47 10.74 -0.57
N ASP A 57 -5.11 10.05 0.50
CA ASP A 57 -3.97 10.42 1.36
C ASP A 57 -2.65 9.88 0.84
N TYR A 58 -2.65 8.61 0.42
CA TYR A 58 -1.45 7.91 -0.05
C TYR A 58 -1.69 7.31 -1.43
N VAL A 59 -0.76 7.53 -2.31
CA VAL A 59 -0.68 6.83 -3.60
C VAL A 59 0.48 5.85 -3.51
N VAL A 60 0.18 4.57 -3.69
CA VAL A 60 1.17 3.49 -3.68
C VAL A 60 1.49 3.13 -5.12
N LEU A 61 2.69 3.47 -5.59
CA LEU A 61 3.10 3.18 -6.96
C LEU A 61 3.55 1.73 -7.09
N THR A 62 3.01 1.02 -8.08
CA THR A 62 3.32 -0.40 -8.29
C THR A 62 4.61 -0.61 -9.10
N LYS A 63 5.11 0.43 -9.78
CA LYS A 63 6.39 0.45 -10.51
C LYS A 63 7.27 1.60 -10.03
N PRO A 64 7.90 1.45 -8.85
CA PRO A 64 8.60 2.56 -8.22
C PRO A 64 9.99 2.86 -8.80
N GLU A 65 10.55 1.96 -9.61
CA GLU A 65 11.95 1.98 -10.02
C GLU A 65 12.27 2.86 -11.23
N ALA A 66 11.25 3.24 -11.99
CA ALA A 66 11.47 3.98 -13.25
C ALA A 66 10.45 5.11 -13.40
N LEU A 67 10.65 6.19 -12.64
CA LEU A 67 9.80 7.37 -12.73
C LEU A 67 10.30 8.31 -13.83
N SER A 68 9.41 8.62 -14.78
CA SER A 68 9.68 9.61 -15.81
C SER A 68 9.66 11.03 -15.23
N SER A 69 10.24 11.99 -15.96
CA SER A 69 10.20 13.40 -15.59
C SER A 69 8.77 13.91 -15.42
N GLN A 70 7.85 13.45 -16.27
CA GLN A 70 6.43 13.81 -16.17
C GLN A 70 5.79 13.26 -14.89
N MET A 71 6.06 12.00 -14.53
CA MET A 71 5.55 11.41 -13.28
C MET A 71 6.08 12.17 -12.06
N LEU A 72 7.38 12.51 -12.05
CA LEU A 72 7.98 13.28 -10.96
C LEU A 72 7.34 14.67 -10.84
N GLN A 73 7.01 15.29 -11.94
CA GLN A 73 6.30 16.58 -11.96
C GLN A 73 4.88 16.46 -11.38
N GLU A 74 4.14 15.43 -11.76
CA GLU A 74 2.81 15.17 -11.21
C GLU A 74 2.85 14.83 -9.71
N ILE A 75 3.87 14.07 -9.27
CA ILE A 75 4.09 13.77 -7.86
C ILE A 75 4.30 15.06 -7.05
N ASP A 76 5.16 15.97 -7.53
CA ASP A 76 5.39 17.24 -6.86
C ASP A 76 4.12 18.08 -6.80
N GLU A 77 3.34 18.09 -7.88
CA GLU A 77 2.05 18.78 -7.95
C GLU A 77 1.08 18.27 -6.88
N VAL A 78 0.80 16.98 -6.84
CA VAL A 78 -0.17 16.42 -5.88
C VAL A 78 0.32 16.49 -4.44
N ARG A 79 1.63 16.40 -4.23
CA ARG A 79 2.22 16.55 -2.90
C ARG A 79 2.07 17.97 -2.37
N ASN A 80 2.46 18.95 -3.17
CA ASN A 80 2.49 20.34 -2.74
C ASN A 80 1.11 20.98 -2.69
N GLN A 81 0.24 20.66 -3.65
CA GLN A 81 -1.08 21.26 -3.76
C GLN A 81 -2.14 20.53 -2.95
N LYS A 82 -2.08 19.19 -2.90
CA LYS A 82 -3.14 18.34 -2.34
C LYS A 82 -2.74 17.61 -1.06
N GLY A 83 -1.47 17.70 -0.65
CA GLY A 83 -0.97 17.01 0.53
C GLY A 83 -0.95 15.48 0.39
N MET A 84 -0.95 14.95 -0.82
CA MET A 84 -0.81 13.52 -1.04
C MET A 84 0.61 13.06 -0.72
N LYS A 85 0.73 11.86 -0.18
CA LYS A 85 2.01 11.18 0.06
C LYS A 85 2.16 10.06 -0.95
N ILE A 86 3.36 9.94 -1.50
CA ILE A 86 3.68 8.95 -2.53
C ILE A 86 4.66 7.95 -1.93
N VAL A 87 4.27 6.70 -1.93
CA VAL A 87 5.02 5.59 -1.34
C VAL A 87 5.03 4.40 -2.30
N PHE A 88 5.79 3.39 -1.96
CA PHE A 88 5.80 2.11 -2.67
C PHE A 88 6.01 0.96 -1.69
N GLN A 89 5.83 -0.26 -2.16
CA GLN A 89 5.89 -1.45 -1.34
C GLN A 89 7.15 -2.26 -1.65
N ILE A 90 7.82 -2.72 -0.60
CA ILE A 90 8.88 -3.74 -0.66
C ILE A 90 8.34 -4.98 0.04
N SER A 91 8.12 -6.06 -0.73
CA SER A 91 7.57 -7.31 -0.22
C SER A 91 8.67 -8.36 -0.10
N CYS A 92 8.83 -8.92 1.10
CA CYS A 92 9.75 -10.02 1.33
C CYS A 92 9.37 -11.25 0.49
N ASP A 93 8.07 -11.56 0.38
CA ASP A 93 7.59 -12.68 -0.42
C ASP A 93 7.88 -12.49 -1.91
N ASP A 94 7.74 -11.27 -2.44
CA ASP A 94 8.06 -10.97 -3.84
C ASP A 94 9.55 -11.12 -4.11
N ILE A 95 10.40 -10.70 -3.18
CA ILE A 95 11.86 -10.88 -3.29
C ILE A 95 12.20 -12.37 -3.29
N LYS A 96 11.57 -13.16 -2.42
CA LYS A 96 11.74 -14.61 -2.39
C LYS A 96 11.32 -15.26 -3.71
N ALA A 97 10.18 -14.86 -4.25
CA ALA A 97 9.71 -15.36 -5.54
C ALA A 97 10.66 -15.00 -6.69
N ALA A 98 11.19 -13.78 -6.70
CA ALA A 98 12.19 -13.34 -7.68
C ALA A 98 13.49 -14.14 -7.56
N TYR A 99 13.94 -14.41 -6.34
CA TYR A 99 15.10 -15.26 -6.07
C TYR A 99 14.92 -16.67 -6.65
N GLU A 100 13.79 -17.31 -6.34
CA GLU A 100 13.52 -18.66 -6.83
C GLU A 100 13.43 -18.72 -8.36
N ALA A 101 12.83 -17.71 -8.99
CA ALA A 101 12.74 -17.61 -10.44
C ALA A 101 14.12 -17.45 -11.09
N GLN A 102 14.98 -16.59 -10.56
CA GLN A 102 16.33 -16.38 -11.07
C GLN A 102 17.22 -17.60 -10.86
N LYS A 103 17.10 -18.27 -9.71
CA LYS A 103 17.79 -19.52 -9.41
C LYS A 103 17.42 -20.62 -10.41
N LYS A 104 16.14 -20.75 -10.69
CA LYS A 104 15.63 -21.74 -11.65
C LYS A 104 16.21 -21.51 -13.06
N VAL A 105 16.26 -20.27 -13.52
CA VAL A 105 16.86 -19.91 -14.82
C VAL A 105 18.35 -20.22 -14.82
N PHE A 106 19.07 -19.88 -13.78
CA PHE A 106 20.51 -20.14 -13.64
C PHE A 106 20.81 -21.64 -13.68
N MET A 107 20.05 -22.43 -12.90
CA MET A 107 20.28 -23.88 -12.81
C MET A 107 19.89 -24.63 -14.09
N ALA A 108 19.01 -24.07 -14.92
CA ALA A 108 18.59 -24.67 -16.18
C ALA A 108 19.66 -24.55 -17.29
N LYS A 109 20.62 -23.66 -17.15
CA LYS A 109 21.68 -23.44 -18.15
C LYS A 109 22.78 -24.48 -18.00
N SER A 110 23.14 -25.17 -19.08
CA SER A 110 24.20 -26.19 -19.10
C SER A 110 25.57 -25.61 -18.71
N GLU A 111 25.86 -24.37 -19.06
CA GLU A 111 27.10 -23.65 -18.67
C GLU A 111 27.25 -23.48 -17.18
N ASN A 112 26.17 -23.59 -16.43
CA ASN A 112 26.13 -23.47 -14.97
C ASN A 112 26.14 -24.83 -14.25
N ALA A 113 26.31 -25.93 -14.96
CA ALA A 113 26.36 -27.26 -14.37
C ALA A 113 27.43 -27.33 -13.29
N GLY A 114 27.05 -27.77 -12.08
CA GLY A 114 27.94 -27.85 -10.93
C GLY A 114 28.25 -26.53 -10.24
N LYS A 115 27.72 -25.40 -10.75
CA LYS A 115 27.88 -24.09 -10.11
C LYS A 115 26.79 -23.85 -9.07
N ARG A 116 27.13 -23.10 -8.03
CA ARG A 116 26.18 -22.61 -7.02
C ARG A 116 25.54 -21.30 -7.45
N PHE A 117 24.24 -21.19 -7.28
CA PHE A 117 23.56 -19.89 -7.29
C PHE A 117 23.86 -19.19 -5.97
N ARG A 118 23.88 -17.83 -5.96
CA ARG A 118 24.10 -17.03 -4.76
C ARG A 118 23.08 -17.38 -3.67
N ASP A 119 23.46 -17.24 -2.39
CA ASP A 119 22.55 -17.55 -1.29
C ASP A 119 21.39 -16.55 -1.19
N PHE A 120 20.30 -17.01 -0.57
CA PHE A 120 19.10 -16.18 -0.45
C PHE A 120 19.32 -14.97 0.47
N ASN A 121 20.08 -15.13 1.55
CA ASN A 121 20.29 -14.03 2.49
C ASN A 121 21.00 -12.84 1.82
N GLY A 122 22.06 -13.08 1.07
CA GLY A 122 22.74 -12.04 0.30
C GLY A 122 21.84 -11.38 -0.74
N PHE A 123 21.07 -12.18 -1.45
CA PHE A 123 20.08 -11.69 -2.42
C PHE A 123 19.01 -10.80 -1.75
N LEU A 124 18.51 -11.23 -0.60
CA LEU A 124 17.50 -10.48 0.17
C LEU A 124 18.04 -9.12 0.62
N VAL A 125 19.20 -9.12 1.24
CA VAL A 125 19.85 -7.89 1.73
C VAL A 125 20.07 -6.90 0.59
N ASP A 126 20.66 -7.35 -0.51
CA ASP A 126 20.91 -6.51 -1.68
C ASP A 126 19.63 -5.98 -2.30
N SER A 127 18.61 -6.83 -2.43
CA SER A 127 17.32 -6.45 -3.02
C SER A 127 16.58 -5.41 -2.18
N VAL A 128 16.53 -5.61 -0.86
CA VAL A 128 15.87 -4.66 0.04
C VAL A 128 16.59 -3.31 0.03
N ASN A 129 17.90 -3.32 0.14
CA ASN A 129 18.69 -2.08 0.14
C ASN A 129 18.59 -1.33 -1.18
N MET A 130 18.60 -2.03 -2.31
CA MET A 130 18.44 -1.42 -3.63
C MET A 130 17.07 -0.76 -3.76
N GLN A 131 16.02 -1.41 -3.29
CA GLN A 131 14.67 -0.85 -3.33
C GLN A 131 14.51 0.31 -2.35
N LEU A 132 15.05 0.22 -1.14
CA LEU A 132 15.03 1.34 -0.19
C LEU A 132 15.77 2.57 -0.71
N HIS A 133 16.83 2.38 -1.50
CA HIS A 133 17.55 3.49 -2.14
C HIS A 133 16.65 4.32 -3.07
N LEU A 134 15.57 3.75 -3.60
CA LEU A 134 14.61 4.48 -4.43
C LEU A 134 13.94 5.63 -3.67
N VAL A 135 13.81 5.52 -2.34
CA VAL A 135 13.28 6.61 -1.51
C VAL A 135 14.14 7.85 -1.64
N ASP A 136 15.46 7.70 -1.57
CA ASP A 136 16.39 8.82 -1.73
C ASP A 136 16.45 9.31 -3.18
N LYS A 137 16.48 8.38 -4.14
CA LYS A 137 16.59 8.69 -5.56
C LYS A 137 15.43 9.53 -6.06
N TYR A 138 14.19 9.21 -5.68
CA TYR A 138 12.99 9.85 -6.18
C TYR A 138 12.25 10.68 -5.13
N ASN A 139 12.80 10.79 -3.94
CA ASN A 139 12.16 11.50 -2.82
C ASN A 139 10.74 11.00 -2.51
N TYR A 140 10.57 9.68 -2.41
CA TYR A 140 9.32 9.13 -1.89
C TYR A 140 9.09 9.60 -0.45
N ASP A 141 7.82 9.70 -0.05
CA ASP A 141 7.45 10.11 1.30
C ASP A 141 7.64 9.01 2.33
N GLY A 142 7.75 7.78 1.90
CA GLY A 142 7.94 6.62 2.76
C GLY A 142 7.88 5.32 1.97
N VAL A 143 7.82 4.23 2.72
CA VAL A 143 7.84 2.88 2.16
C VAL A 143 6.93 1.95 2.98
N ILE A 144 6.31 1.00 2.30
CA ILE A 144 5.55 -0.10 2.90
C ILE A 144 6.45 -1.33 2.90
N MET A 145 6.80 -1.82 4.10
CA MET A 145 7.58 -3.05 4.26
C MET A 145 6.61 -4.21 4.47
N GLY A 146 6.49 -5.07 3.46
CA GLY A 146 5.61 -6.23 3.48
C GLY A 146 6.33 -7.48 4.00
N PHE A 147 5.87 -8.00 5.12
CA PHE A 147 6.41 -9.20 5.74
C PHE A 147 5.29 -10.05 6.35
N ASN A 148 5.05 -11.22 5.76
CA ASN A 148 4.09 -12.19 6.28
C ASN A 148 4.77 -13.12 7.28
N ALA A 149 4.86 -12.67 8.53
CA ALA A 149 5.44 -13.46 9.61
C ALA A 149 4.67 -14.78 9.79
N LYS A 150 5.39 -15.87 10.01
CA LYS A 150 4.82 -17.20 10.19
C LYS A 150 4.44 -17.42 11.65
N LEU A 151 3.32 -18.10 11.85
CA LEU A 151 3.01 -18.69 13.14
C LEU A 151 4.04 -19.81 13.42
N THR A 152 4.92 -19.59 14.39
CA THR A 152 6.02 -20.53 14.68
C THR A 152 5.59 -21.72 15.54
N HIS A 153 4.39 -21.71 16.08
CA HIS A 153 3.89 -22.72 17.02
C HIS A 153 3.92 -24.16 16.47
N TYR A 154 3.69 -24.30 15.15
CA TYR A 154 3.66 -25.62 14.49
C TYR A 154 4.94 -25.96 13.73
N LEU A 155 5.96 -25.10 13.80
CA LEU A 155 7.23 -25.32 13.13
C LEU A 155 8.16 -26.17 14.00
N ASN A 156 9.01 -27.00 13.38
CA ASN A 156 10.11 -27.66 14.08
C ASN A 156 11.20 -26.61 14.42
N ASP A 157 12.19 -27.01 15.21
CA ASP A 157 13.22 -26.10 15.71
C ASP A 157 14.04 -25.44 14.57
N GLN A 158 14.34 -26.19 13.52
CA GLN A 158 15.07 -25.66 12.36
C GLN A 158 14.23 -24.66 11.58
N GLU A 159 12.98 -24.99 11.28
CA GLU A 159 12.07 -24.11 10.56
C GLU A 159 11.79 -22.83 11.35
N LYS A 160 11.65 -22.94 12.68
CA LYS A 160 11.47 -21.81 13.58
C LYS A 160 12.70 -20.90 13.57
N ALA A 161 13.90 -21.47 13.66
CA ALA A 161 15.15 -20.70 13.61
C ALA A 161 15.31 -19.96 12.26
N GLU A 162 14.98 -20.61 11.15
CA GLU A 162 15.01 -20.01 9.81
C GLU A 162 13.98 -18.87 9.68
N ALA A 163 12.78 -19.04 10.20
CA ALA A 163 11.74 -18.02 10.18
C ALA A 163 12.15 -16.78 10.99
N ILE A 164 12.72 -16.97 12.17
CA ILE A 164 13.21 -15.88 13.02
C ILE A 164 14.41 -15.19 12.36
N ALA A 165 15.34 -15.95 11.77
CA ALA A 165 16.50 -15.37 11.05
C ALA A 165 16.04 -14.50 9.88
N LEU A 166 15.06 -14.95 9.09
CA LEU A 166 14.49 -14.17 7.98
C LEU A 166 13.85 -12.87 8.49
N GLU A 167 13.06 -12.96 9.54
CA GLU A 167 12.44 -11.79 10.16
C GLU A 167 13.51 -10.80 10.63
N ASN A 168 14.54 -11.27 11.35
CA ASN A 168 15.59 -10.42 11.88
C ASN A 168 16.35 -9.67 10.77
N VAL A 169 16.58 -10.32 9.63
CA VAL A 169 17.21 -9.66 8.47
C VAL A 169 16.29 -8.61 7.88
N PHE A 170 15.10 -8.98 7.49
CA PHE A 170 14.18 -8.08 6.78
C PHE A 170 13.71 -6.91 7.66
N LEU A 171 13.24 -7.19 8.86
CA LEU A 171 12.79 -6.16 9.79
C LEU A 171 13.96 -5.40 10.42
N GLY A 172 15.12 -6.03 10.58
CA GLY A 172 16.34 -5.35 11.01
C GLY A 172 16.78 -4.27 10.03
N ILE A 173 16.77 -4.55 8.73
CA ILE A 173 17.05 -3.55 7.69
C ILE A 173 16.01 -2.43 7.74
N SER A 174 14.75 -2.77 7.91
CA SER A 174 13.65 -1.79 8.01
C SER A 174 13.84 -0.84 9.21
N LYS A 175 14.23 -1.38 10.35
CA LYS A 175 14.49 -0.62 11.57
C LYS A 175 15.68 0.33 11.40
N ASP A 176 16.78 -0.17 10.84
CA ASP A 176 17.98 0.64 10.59
C ASP A 176 17.70 1.74 9.57
N TRP A 177 16.95 1.43 8.53
CA TRP A 177 16.53 2.42 7.55
C TRP A 177 15.70 3.53 8.19
N LYS A 178 14.70 3.19 9.01
CA LYS A 178 13.86 4.16 9.70
C LYS A 178 14.68 5.06 10.62
N ALA A 179 15.64 4.52 11.34
CA ALA A 179 16.53 5.29 12.21
C ALA A 179 17.33 6.35 11.44
N ARG A 180 17.71 6.05 10.19
CA ARG A 180 18.44 6.96 9.31
C ARG A 180 17.56 7.89 8.48
N HIS A 181 16.24 7.63 8.44
CA HIS A 181 15.26 8.36 7.64
C HIS A 181 14.07 8.78 8.52
N GLN A 182 14.35 9.54 9.57
CA GLN A 182 13.33 9.89 10.58
C GLN A 182 12.20 10.77 10.01
N ASN A 183 12.47 11.50 8.94
CA ASN A 183 11.49 12.34 8.24
C ASN A 183 10.69 11.58 7.17
N LYS A 184 10.96 10.30 6.96
CA LYS A 184 10.21 9.43 6.06
C LYS A 184 9.32 8.49 6.83
N GLU A 185 8.20 8.07 6.23
CA GLU A 185 7.27 7.17 6.88
C GLU A 185 7.65 5.71 6.62
N LEU A 186 7.58 4.93 7.67
CA LEU A 186 7.61 3.46 7.61
C LEU A 186 6.18 2.97 7.82
N ILE A 187 5.69 2.19 6.87
CA ILE A 187 4.40 1.49 6.97
C ILE A 187 4.70 0.00 6.88
N MET A 188 4.05 -0.80 7.69
CA MET A 188 4.23 -2.25 7.65
C MET A 188 2.97 -2.93 7.15
N MET A 189 3.13 -4.04 6.42
CA MET A 189 2.03 -4.85 5.94
C MET A 189 2.29 -6.32 6.19
N GLY A 190 1.31 -7.03 6.74
CA GLY A 190 1.40 -8.48 6.96
C GLY A 190 0.62 -8.93 8.18
N ARG A 191 1.27 -9.79 8.97
CA ARG A 191 0.69 -10.42 10.17
C ARG A 191 1.45 -9.96 11.40
N PRO A 192 1.14 -8.78 11.95
CA PRO A 192 1.91 -8.21 13.06
C PRO A 192 1.87 -9.07 14.33
N GLN A 193 0.81 -9.86 14.53
CA GLN A 193 0.67 -10.74 15.68
C GLN A 193 1.73 -11.85 15.71
N HIS A 194 2.27 -12.23 14.56
CA HIS A 194 3.27 -13.31 14.47
C HIS A 194 4.71 -12.81 14.48
N VAL A 195 4.92 -11.49 14.46
CA VAL A 195 6.26 -10.90 14.53
C VAL A 195 6.86 -11.21 15.91
N ALA A 196 8.08 -11.77 15.93
CA ALA A 196 8.74 -12.16 17.17
C ALA A 196 9.21 -10.91 17.96
N ASP A 197 9.83 -9.95 17.29
CA ASP A 197 10.18 -8.64 17.87
C ASP A 197 9.18 -7.59 17.42
N LYS A 198 8.24 -7.26 18.30
CA LYS A 198 7.18 -6.29 18.01
C LYS A 198 7.60 -4.83 18.23
N SER A 199 8.84 -4.57 18.62
CA SER A 199 9.29 -3.20 18.93
C SER A 199 9.20 -2.25 17.71
N LEU A 200 9.37 -2.77 16.49
CA LEU A 200 9.29 -1.98 15.26
C LEU A 200 7.85 -1.51 14.97
N LEU A 201 6.85 -2.23 15.45
CA LEU A 201 5.43 -1.92 15.18
C LEU A 201 5.04 -0.53 15.68
N GLU A 202 5.64 -0.08 16.80
CA GLU A 202 5.40 1.28 17.33
C GLU A 202 5.96 2.37 16.42
N GLN A 203 7.01 2.09 15.67
CA GLN A 203 7.62 3.04 14.72
C GLN A 203 6.90 3.09 13.39
N ALA A 204 6.08 2.09 13.08
CA ALA A 204 5.26 2.09 11.89
C ALA A 204 4.15 3.12 12.00
N ARG A 205 3.97 3.92 10.95
CA ARG A 205 2.87 4.90 10.88
C ARG A 205 1.53 4.19 10.83
N TYR A 206 1.43 3.12 10.05
CA TYR A 206 0.25 2.27 9.90
C TYR A 206 0.66 0.81 9.80
N LEU A 207 -0.28 -0.07 10.15
CA LEU A 207 -0.19 -1.52 9.99
C LEU A 207 -1.27 -1.95 9.00
N ILE A 208 -0.88 -2.31 7.80
CA ILE A 208 -1.80 -2.76 6.77
C ILE A 208 -2.09 -4.24 6.98
N ILE A 209 -3.35 -4.57 7.14
CA ILE A 209 -3.83 -5.96 7.25
C ILE A 209 -4.27 -6.42 5.85
N PRO A 210 -3.62 -7.43 5.27
CA PRO A 210 -3.91 -7.90 3.91
C PRO A 210 -5.23 -8.71 3.88
N SER A 211 -6.35 -8.00 3.84
CA SER A 211 -7.71 -8.53 3.88
C SER A 211 -8.39 -8.61 2.52
N GLN A 212 -7.66 -8.34 1.44
CA GLN A 212 -8.21 -8.22 0.08
C GLN A 212 -8.84 -9.52 -0.47
N ASP A 213 -8.48 -10.68 0.09
CA ASP A 213 -9.02 -11.97 -0.33
C ASP A 213 -10.18 -12.46 0.53
N GLU A 214 -10.51 -11.73 1.60
CA GLU A 214 -11.68 -12.03 2.42
C GLU A 214 -12.98 -11.80 1.62
N LYS A 215 -14.00 -12.58 1.92
CA LYS A 215 -15.25 -12.56 1.17
C LYS A 215 -16.46 -12.09 1.99
N SER A 216 -16.25 -11.68 3.23
CA SER A 216 -17.31 -11.25 4.14
C SER A 216 -16.79 -10.33 5.22
N VAL A 217 -17.72 -9.57 5.83
CA VAL A 217 -17.42 -8.74 7.00
C VAL A 217 -16.87 -9.58 8.16
N SER A 218 -17.45 -10.75 8.41
CA SER A 218 -16.99 -11.63 9.49
C SER A 218 -15.58 -12.16 9.27
N GLY A 219 -15.20 -12.44 8.02
CA GLY A 219 -13.84 -12.83 7.66
C GLY A 219 -12.83 -11.71 7.91
N VAL A 220 -13.17 -10.50 7.55
CA VAL A 220 -12.34 -9.31 7.81
C VAL A 220 -12.19 -9.07 9.30
N ASP A 221 -13.28 -9.05 10.06
CA ASP A 221 -13.25 -8.85 11.50
C ASP A 221 -12.39 -9.91 12.21
N TYR A 222 -12.53 -11.17 11.82
CA TYR A 222 -11.71 -12.26 12.35
C TYR A 222 -10.21 -12.02 12.10
N LEU A 223 -9.85 -11.61 10.90
CA LEU A 223 -8.46 -11.34 10.52
C LEU A 223 -7.87 -10.20 11.35
N VAL A 224 -8.63 -9.11 11.55
CA VAL A 224 -8.18 -7.95 12.33
C VAL A 224 -8.10 -8.31 13.83
N ARG A 225 -9.05 -9.04 14.36
CA ARG A 225 -8.99 -9.51 15.77
C ARG A 225 -7.78 -10.38 16.05
N LYS A 226 -7.39 -11.24 15.11
CA LYS A 226 -6.15 -12.02 15.22
C LYS A 226 -4.92 -11.13 15.33
N ALA A 227 -4.91 -10.01 14.63
CA ALA A 227 -3.80 -9.05 14.66
C ALA A 227 -3.80 -8.22 15.95
N ALA A 228 -4.95 -8.00 16.58
CA ALA A 228 -5.14 -7.12 17.73
C ALA A 228 -4.77 -7.84 19.05
N VAL A 229 -3.52 -8.27 19.14
CA VAL A 229 -2.98 -8.97 20.34
C VAL A 229 -2.04 -8.05 21.10
N GLU A 230 -1.66 -8.46 22.31
CA GLU A 230 -0.68 -7.73 23.12
C GLU A 230 0.62 -7.49 22.36
N GLY A 231 1.14 -6.27 22.45
CA GLY A 231 2.34 -5.84 21.74
C GLY A 231 2.09 -5.28 20.33
N VAL A 232 0.89 -5.42 19.79
CA VAL A 232 0.49 -4.82 18.51
C VAL A 232 -0.31 -3.55 18.78
N PRO A 233 0.09 -2.38 18.24
CA PRO A 233 -0.73 -1.17 18.28
C PRO A 233 -2.07 -1.41 17.58
N THR A 234 -3.18 -1.18 18.28
CA THR A 234 -4.52 -1.51 17.78
C THR A 234 -5.28 -0.33 17.19
N ASN A 235 -4.62 0.80 16.99
CA ASN A 235 -5.19 2.03 16.44
C ASN A 235 -4.58 2.46 15.10
N LYS A 236 -3.83 1.57 14.45
CA LYS A 236 -3.06 1.87 13.22
C LYS A 236 -3.47 1.02 12.03
N PHE A 237 -4.52 0.22 12.14
CA PHE A 237 -4.88 -0.77 11.11
C PHE A 237 -5.45 -0.10 9.85
N ILE A 238 -4.89 -0.48 8.71
CA ILE A 238 -5.42 -0.19 7.38
C ILE A 238 -5.97 -1.49 6.79
N ILE A 239 -7.22 -1.47 6.39
CA ILE A 239 -7.93 -2.63 5.89
C ILE A 239 -7.94 -2.60 4.37
N MET A 240 -7.58 -3.70 3.73
CA MET A 240 -7.41 -3.78 2.29
C MET A 240 -8.64 -4.31 1.58
N ALA A 241 -8.99 -3.67 0.47
CA ALA A 241 -9.93 -4.17 -0.51
C ALA A 241 -9.25 -4.29 -1.88
N ASN A 242 -9.68 -5.25 -2.69
CA ASN A 242 -9.32 -5.32 -4.09
C ASN A 242 -10.42 -4.68 -4.94
N ASN A 243 -10.04 -4.01 -6.03
CA ASN A 243 -10.99 -3.57 -7.03
C ASN A 243 -11.37 -4.74 -7.94
N LYS A 244 -12.46 -4.59 -8.70
CA LYS A 244 -12.82 -5.56 -9.72
C LYS A 244 -11.70 -5.69 -10.76
N SER A 245 -11.64 -6.85 -11.42
CA SER A 245 -10.72 -7.05 -12.54
C SER A 245 -11.12 -6.18 -13.73
N ILE A 246 -10.13 -5.78 -14.53
CA ILE A 246 -10.35 -5.16 -15.84
C ILE A 246 -10.99 -6.15 -16.82
N ASP A 247 -10.80 -7.45 -16.60
CA ASP A 247 -11.46 -8.52 -17.35
C ASP A 247 -12.93 -8.66 -16.87
N GLU A 248 -13.86 -8.22 -17.70
CA GLU A 248 -15.29 -8.23 -17.40
C GLU A 248 -15.87 -9.65 -17.23
N THR A 249 -15.17 -10.66 -17.69
CA THR A 249 -15.57 -12.07 -17.47
C THR A 249 -15.24 -12.57 -16.07
N ASP A 250 -14.32 -11.90 -15.37
CA ASP A 250 -14.02 -12.16 -13.97
C ASP A 250 -15.01 -11.42 -13.08
N THR A 251 -15.99 -12.15 -12.56
CA THR A 251 -17.04 -11.63 -11.69
C THR A 251 -16.78 -11.90 -10.21
N LYS A 252 -15.60 -12.42 -9.86
CA LYS A 252 -15.23 -12.82 -8.49
C LYS A 252 -14.24 -11.86 -7.84
N THR A 253 -13.22 -11.41 -8.58
CA THR A 253 -12.21 -10.51 -8.06
C THR A 253 -12.84 -9.19 -7.65
N GLY A 254 -12.63 -8.77 -6.40
CA GLY A 254 -13.13 -7.52 -5.87
C GLY A 254 -14.61 -7.52 -5.50
N TYR A 255 -15.26 -8.68 -5.50
CA TYR A 255 -16.68 -8.82 -5.17
C TYR A 255 -16.90 -9.64 -3.90
N TRP A 256 -17.89 -9.22 -3.12
CA TRP A 256 -18.57 -10.01 -2.10
C TRP A 256 -19.96 -10.38 -2.67
N GLY A 257 -20.06 -11.60 -3.21
CA GLY A 257 -21.24 -11.98 -3.98
C GLY A 257 -21.39 -11.10 -5.21
N LYS A 258 -22.46 -10.29 -5.27
CA LYS A 258 -22.76 -9.40 -6.40
C LYS A 258 -22.37 -7.94 -6.17
N THR A 259 -21.84 -7.61 -4.99
CA THR A 259 -21.48 -6.24 -4.61
C THR A 259 -19.97 -6.08 -4.57
N LEU A 260 -19.49 -4.86 -4.87
CA LEU A 260 -18.06 -4.57 -4.77
C LEU A 260 -17.64 -4.61 -3.30
N ALA A 261 -16.61 -5.39 -3.00
CA ALA A 261 -16.08 -5.58 -1.65
C ALA A 261 -15.64 -4.27 -1.00
N MET A 262 -15.12 -3.32 -1.79
CA MET A 262 -14.64 -2.04 -1.28
C MET A 262 -15.70 -1.27 -0.49
N HIS A 263 -16.97 -1.36 -0.87
CA HIS A 263 -18.05 -0.69 -0.13
C HIS A 263 -18.33 -1.34 1.21
N GLY A 264 -18.25 -2.67 1.28
CA GLY A 264 -18.34 -3.41 2.55
C GLY A 264 -17.16 -3.13 3.47
N ILE A 265 -15.95 -3.08 2.92
CA ILE A 265 -14.75 -2.69 3.67
C ILE A 265 -14.87 -1.25 4.19
N ALA A 266 -15.35 -0.31 3.38
CA ALA A 266 -15.52 1.08 3.80
C ALA A 266 -16.48 1.19 5.00
N LYS A 267 -17.60 0.48 4.97
CA LYS A 267 -18.54 0.42 6.10
C LYS A 267 -17.90 -0.19 7.34
N PHE A 268 -17.10 -1.24 7.17
CA PHE A 268 -16.36 -1.87 8.25
C PHE A 268 -15.37 -0.89 8.90
N VAL A 269 -14.61 -0.16 8.10
CA VAL A 269 -13.63 0.84 8.56
C VAL A 269 -14.31 1.99 9.30
N ALA A 270 -15.46 2.44 8.82
CA ALA A 270 -16.25 3.52 9.45
C ALA A 270 -16.90 3.11 10.77
N ALA A 271 -17.15 1.83 10.98
CA ALA A 271 -17.82 1.32 12.17
C ALA A 271 -16.91 1.30 13.41
N ASP A 272 -17.51 1.37 14.57
CA ASP A 272 -16.82 1.16 15.84
C ASP A 272 -16.58 -0.35 16.06
N HIS A 273 -15.41 -0.68 16.61
CA HIS A 273 -15.03 -2.05 16.92
C HIS A 273 -14.55 -2.18 18.37
N THR A 274 -14.79 -3.34 18.96
CA THR A 274 -14.27 -3.64 20.29
C THR A 274 -12.84 -4.20 20.20
N GLY A 275 -11.91 -3.54 20.89
CA GLY A 275 -10.53 -3.99 21.00
C GLY A 275 -9.58 -3.46 19.93
N TYR A 276 -10.08 -2.74 18.92
CA TYR A 276 -9.25 -2.08 17.91
C TYR A 276 -10.00 -0.96 17.21
N THR A 277 -9.24 -0.11 16.52
CA THR A 277 -9.76 0.98 15.68
C THR A 277 -9.11 0.89 14.31
N CYS A 278 -9.92 0.95 13.25
CA CYS A 278 -9.39 1.06 11.89
C CYS A 278 -8.93 2.49 11.64
N ALA A 279 -7.68 2.67 11.25
CA ALA A 279 -7.13 3.98 10.88
C ALA A 279 -7.54 4.41 9.47
N GLY A 280 -7.89 3.45 8.63
CA GLY A 280 -8.28 3.71 7.25
C GLY A 280 -8.38 2.43 6.43
N MET A 281 -8.36 2.59 5.12
CA MET A 281 -8.38 1.49 4.17
C MET A 281 -7.47 1.74 2.97
N GLY A 282 -7.18 0.66 2.25
CA GLY A 282 -6.47 0.68 0.98
C GLY A 282 -7.26 -0.02 -0.11
N LEU A 283 -7.10 0.44 -1.34
CA LEU A 283 -7.70 -0.15 -2.52
C LEU A 283 -6.61 -0.57 -3.51
N LEU A 284 -6.52 -1.88 -3.76
CA LEU A 284 -5.66 -2.42 -4.81
C LEU A 284 -6.29 -2.16 -6.19
N ASN A 285 -5.46 -1.94 -7.21
CA ASN A 285 -5.89 -1.70 -8.58
C ASN A 285 -6.85 -0.52 -8.71
N ALA A 286 -6.57 0.57 -8.02
CA ALA A 286 -7.43 1.75 -7.99
C ALA A 286 -7.69 2.32 -9.38
N ASN A 287 -6.73 2.23 -10.32
CA ASN A 287 -6.89 2.70 -11.70
C ASN A 287 -8.11 2.14 -12.40
N VAL A 288 -8.51 0.91 -12.08
CA VAL A 288 -9.65 0.25 -12.73
C VAL A 288 -10.95 1.01 -12.49
N ASP A 289 -11.04 1.78 -11.40
CA ASP A 289 -12.21 2.59 -11.07
C ASP A 289 -12.30 3.90 -11.86
N TYR A 290 -11.27 4.27 -12.63
CA TYR A 290 -11.27 5.54 -13.35
C TYR A 290 -12.42 5.67 -14.34
N TYR A 291 -12.65 4.62 -15.13
CA TYR A 291 -13.61 4.67 -16.21
C TYR A 291 -15.02 4.39 -15.72
N ASN A 292 -15.86 5.43 -15.76
CA ASN A 292 -17.28 5.32 -15.57
C ASN A 292 -17.98 6.34 -16.47
N ALA A 293 -19.24 6.05 -16.84
CA ALA A 293 -20.01 6.86 -17.78
C ALA A 293 -20.29 8.29 -17.29
N SER A 294 -20.32 8.54 -15.99
CA SER A 294 -20.77 9.80 -15.41
C SER A 294 -19.65 10.69 -14.88
N PHE A 295 -18.67 10.12 -14.21
CA PHE A 295 -17.52 10.85 -13.62
C PHE A 295 -16.38 9.91 -13.24
N THR A 296 -15.20 10.47 -12.98
CA THR A 296 -13.99 9.70 -12.70
C THR A 296 -13.99 9.13 -11.28
N TYR A 297 -13.48 7.92 -11.11
CA TYR A 297 -13.32 7.24 -9.82
C TYR A 297 -14.59 7.24 -8.95
N PRO A 298 -15.75 6.80 -9.46
CA PRO A 298 -17.00 6.93 -8.73
C PRO A 298 -17.04 6.09 -7.45
N ASN A 299 -16.53 4.88 -7.49
CA ASN A 299 -16.52 3.99 -6.33
C ASN A 299 -15.48 4.42 -5.30
N LEU A 300 -14.29 4.85 -5.72
CA LEU A 300 -13.27 5.37 -4.81
C LEU A 300 -13.76 6.62 -4.09
N ARG A 301 -14.43 7.54 -4.78
CA ARG A 301 -15.05 8.73 -4.17
C ARG A 301 -16.12 8.37 -3.16
N LYS A 302 -16.97 7.39 -3.48
CA LYS A 302 -18.00 6.88 -2.56
C LYS A 302 -17.40 6.25 -1.32
N VAL A 303 -16.35 5.46 -1.48
CA VAL A 303 -15.60 4.84 -0.38
C VAL A 303 -15.04 5.91 0.56
N ILE A 304 -14.41 6.93 0.03
CA ILE A 304 -13.87 8.05 0.81
C ILE A 304 -14.97 8.73 1.62
N SER A 305 -16.12 9.01 0.99
CA SER A 305 -17.27 9.60 1.68
C SER A 305 -17.85 8.70 2.77
N THR A 306 -17.77 7.39 2.59
CA THR A 306 -18.24 6.42 3.59
C THR A 306 -17.33 6.41 4.83
N ILE A 307 -16.01 6.42 4.64
CA ILE A 307 -15.07 6.38 5.79
C ILE A 307 -14.94 7.74 6.47
N ASN A 308 -15.28 8.84 5.78
CA ASN A 308 -15.25 10.21 6.30
C ASN A 308 -16.57 10.94 5.99
N PRO A 309 -17.68 10.61 6.70
CA PRO A 309 -19.02 11.05 6.32
C PRO A 309 -19.32 12.53 6.58
N THR A 310 -18.48 13.24 7.32
CA THR A 310 -18.77 14.60 7.82
C THR A 310 -18.41 15.73 6.87
N VAL A 311 -17.87 15.45 5.68
CA VAL A 311 -17.55 16.47 4.69
C VAL A 311 -18.63 16.50 3.62
N LYS A 312 -19.83 16.93 4.02
CA LYS A 312 -20.84 17.43 3.12
C LYS A 312 -21.07 18.90 3.46
N GLU A 313 -20.41 19.74 2.77
CA GLU A 313 -20.86 21.09 2.52
C GLU A 313 -21.04 21.30 1.02
#